data_42e563e5868e4245e3127b5a0f5ebaac
#
_entry.id   42e563e5868e4245e3127b5a0f5ebaac
#
_cell.length_a   1.000
_cell.length_b   1.000
_cell.length_c   1.000
_cell.angle_alpha   90.00
_cell.angle_beta   90.00
_cell.angle_gamma   90.00
#
_symmetry.space_group_name_H-M   'P 1'
#
loop_
_entity.id
_entity.type
_entity.pdbx_description
1 polymer ?
#
loop_
_entity_poly.entity_id
_entity_poly.type
_entity_poly.pdbx_seq_one_letter_code
_entity_poly.pdbx_strand_id
1 'polypeptide(L)'
;MKILLEIPLNRLSFGNVSYNLVRELHELGAEIGIFPIGNNIDLSAFDLSEELKTYIEDAINQRWDFLKPHIPCLKLWHLNGSENRKNKDQYLFTFYECNKPTDPELALCANQDLTFFSSTEAQKHFENKGLTNTTAIPLGFDRDFYRTDKTYLKDVVHFGLMGKYENRKHTQKIIRAWLKKYGNNSKYQLSCCINNPFFQQDQMQQLLNQTLEGNHFNNINIIPTLAKNSEVNELLNAIDIDLTGLSGGEGWNLPAFNATCLGKWSVVLNVTSHKDWATHENSILIEPSGEMPVADGVFFNEGSPFNQGTFYTWTEEEAIAAMEKAEAKVGQLNTEGVKMGDTMTYSKTVKDILSHIFKD
;
A
#
# COMPACT_ATOMS: atom_id res chain seq x y z
N MET A 1 -26.79 9.81 6.44
CA MET A 1 -26.18 9.48 5.14
C MET A 1 -26.18 7.96 4.99
N LYS A 2 -26.65 7.46 3.82
CA LYS A 2 -26.71 6.00 3.54
C LYS A 2 -25.82 5.65 2.35
N ILE A 3 -24.98 4.63 2.50
CA ILE A 3 -24.07 4.17 1.43
C ILE A 3 -23.91 2.65 1.47
N LEU A 4 -23.90 2.03 0.30
CA LEU A 4 -23.54 0.63 0.14
C LEU A 4 -22.04 0.51 -0.14
N LEU A 5 -21.37 -0.39 0.56
CA LEU A 5 -19.96 -0.69 0.35
C LEU A 5 -19.80 -2.09 -0.25
N GLU A 6 -18.99 -2.23 -1.28
CA GLU A 6 -18.52 -3.51 -1.79
C GLU A 6 -17.00 -3.56 -1.60
N ILE A 7 -16.54 -4.19 -0.53
CA ILE A 7 -15.16 -4.07 -0.03
C ILE A 7 -14.62 -5.39 0.51
N PRO A 8 -13.31 -5.66 0.41
CA PRO A 8 -12.71 -6.80 1.09
C PRO A 8 -12.57 -6.51 2.59
N LEU A 9 -12.83 -7.51 3.41
CA LEU A 9 -12.64 -7.47 4.85
C LEU A 9 -11.57 -8.50 5.25
N ASN A 10 -10.30 -8.13 5.07
CA ASN A 10 -9.16 -9.00 5.34
C ASN A 10 -7.92 -8.19 5.71
N ARG A 11 -6.85 -8.86 6.11
CA ARG A 11 -5.57 -8.25 6.54
C ARG A 11 -4.63 -7.80 5.40
N LEU A 12 -5.02 -7.91 4.13
CA LEU A 12 -4.22 -7.46 3.01
C LEU A 12 -4.44 -5.95 2.75
N SER A 13 -3.66 -5.36 1.84
CA SER A 13 -3.66 -3.92 1.60
C SER A 13 -5.04 -3.29 1.36
N PHE A 14 -5.86 -3.88 0.47
CA PHE A 14 -7.23 -3.43 0.25
C PHE A 14 -8.10 -3.57 1.51
N GLY A 15 -7.91 -4.63 2.28
CA GLY A 15 -8.63 -4.84 3.54
C GLY A 15 -8.23 -3.84 4.62
N ASN A 16 -6.95 -3.46 4.70
CA ASN A 16 -6.49 -2.37 5.57
C ASN A 16 -7.16 -1.04 5.23
N VAL A 17 -7.25 -0.71 3.93
CA VAL A 17 -7.95 0.49 3.50
C VAL A 17 -9.43 0.39 3.80
N SER A 18 -10.08 -0.77 3.53
CA SER A 18 -11.50 -1.01 3.88
C SER A 18 -11.77 -0.76 5.36
N TYR A 19 -10.94 -1.32 6.23
CA TYR A 19 -11.06 -1.12 7.68
C TYR A 19 -11.03 0.37 8.06
N ASN A 20 -10.05 1.09 7.55
CA ASN A 20 -9.92 2.51 7.81
C ASN A 20 -11.10 3.33 7.27
N LEU A 21 -11.60 3.02 6.06
CA LEU A 21 -12.80 3.69 5.52
C LEU A 21 -14.03 3.42 6.38
N VAL A 22 -14.26 2.17 6.80
CA VAL A 22 -15.40 1.80 7.63
C VAL A 22 -15.32 2.46 9.00
N ARG A 23 -14.14 2.52 9.61
CA ARG A 23 -13.91 3.20 10.88
C ARG A 23 -14.27 4.69 10.82
N GLU A 24 -13.84 5.38 9.78
CA GLU A 24 -14.18 6.81 9.60
C GLU A 24 -15.67 7.02 9.29
N LEU A 25 -16.30 6.13 8.52
CA LEU A 25 -17.74 6.16 8.27
C LEU A 25 -18.56 5.94 9.56
N HIS A 26 -18.11 5.04 10.42
CA HIS A 26 -18.70 4.85 11.75
C HIS A 26 -18.64 6.12 12.59
N GLU A 27 -17.48 6.78 12.65
CA GLU A 27 -17.31 8.04 13.39
C GLU A 27 -18.18 9.19 12.85
N LEU A 28 -18.46 9.18 11.53
CA LEU A 28 -19.38 10.13 10.90
C LEU A 28 -20.86 9.78 11.12
N GLY A 29 -21.17 8.67 11.79
CA GLY A 29 -22.54 8.21 12.00
C GLY A 29 -23.25 7.80 10.70
N ALA A 30 -22.52 7.30 9.71
CA ALA A 30 -23.09 6.83 8.45
C ALA A 30 -23.88 5.53 8.66
N GLU A 31 -25.00 5.39 7.97
CA GLU A 31 -25.68 4.10 7.83
C GLU A 31 -25.07 3.38 6.61
N ILE A 32 -24.50 2.20 6.82
CA ILE A 32 -23.83 1.46 5.76
C ILE A 32 -24.40 0.06 5.59
N GLY A 33 -24.38 -0.45 4.35
CA GLY A 33 -24.47 -1.87 4.06
C GLY A 33 -23.15 -2.37 3.50
N ILE A 34 -22.70 -3.57 3.86
CA ILE A 34 -21.41 -4.11 3.35
C ILE A 34 -21.66 -5.43 2.62
N PHE A 35 -21.31 -5.48 1.33
CA PHE A 35 -21.06 -6.70 0.60
C PHE A 35 -19.58 -7.03 0.66
N PRO A 36 -19.15 -8.03 1.45
CA PRO A 36 -17.76 -8.43 1.48
C PRO A 36 -17.30 -8.98 0.13
N ILE A 37 -16.12 -8.56 -0.33
CA ILE A 37 -15.44 -9.17 -1.48
C ILE A 37 -14.57 -10.32 -0.97
N GLY A 38 -14.71 -11.49 -1.58
CA GLY A 38 -14.03 -12.71 -1.18
C GLY A 38 -14.87 -13.58 -0.23
N ASN A 39 -14.39 -14.79 0.01
CA ASN A 39 -15.14 -15.82 0.75
C ASN A 39 -14.89 -15.79 2.27
N ASN A 40 -13.83 -15.14 2.71
CA ASN A 40 -13.42 -15.11 4.10
C ASN A 40 -13.33 -13.69 4.62
N ILE A 41 -13.98 -13.43 5.75
CA ILE A 41 -13.81 -12.20 6.53
C ILE A 41 -12.75 -12.48 7.59
N ASP A 42 -11.66 -11.72 7.57
CA ASP A 42 -10.57 -11.82 8.53
C ASP A 42 -10.15 -10.42 8.98
N LEU A 43 -10.68 -10.00 10.11
CA LEU A 43 -10.37 -8.72 10.75
C LEU A 43 -9.42 -8.89 11.95
N SER A 44 -8.78 -10.04 12.09
CA SER A 44 -7.91 -10.37 13.23
C SER A 44 -6.64 -9.50 13.33
N ALA A 45 -6.29 -8.82 12.24
CA ALA A 45 -5.15 -7.89 12.23
C ALA A 45 -5.42 -6.58 12.97
N PHE A 46 -6.69 -6.22 13.18
CA PHE A 46 -7.12 -4.93 13.70
C PHE A 46 -7.57 -5.03 15.16
N ASP A 47 -7.27 -4.01 15.95
CA ASP A 47 -7.79 -3.89 17.32
C ASP A 47 -9.18 -3.22 17.27
N LEU A 48 -10.20 -4.04 17.00
CA LEU A 48 -11.60 -3.61 16.90
C LEU A 48 -12.21 -3.37 18.30
N SER A 49 -12.82 -2.21 18.50
CA SER A 49 -13.76 -2.03 19.62
C SER A 49 -15.02 -2.89 19.39
N GLU A 50 -15.68 -3.31 20.45
CA GLU A 50 -16.97 -4.06 20.34
C GLU A 50 -18.02 -3.25 19.57
N GLU A 51 -18.03 -1.93 19.70
CA GLU A 51 -18.93 -1.05 18.97
C GLU A 51 -18.67 -1.09 17.45
N LEU A 52 -17.41 -0.94 17.01
CA LEU A 52 -17.06 -1.01 15.60
C LEU A 52 -17.28 -2.40 15.02
N LYS A 53 -17.04 -3.45 15.81
CA LYS A 53 -17.33 -4.84 15.41
C LYS A 53 -18.82 -5.02 15.17
N THR A 54 -19.67 -4.61 16.10
CA THR A 54 -21.14 -4.67 15.97
C THR A 54 -21.60 -3.88 14.74
N TYR A 55 -21.06 -2.68 14.52
CA TYR A 55 -21.38 -1.87 13.36
C TYR A 55 -21.07 -2.57 12.03
N ILE A 56 -19.92 -3.26 11.93
CA ILE A 56 -19.55 -4.06 10.75
C ILE A 56 -20.48 -5.25 10.57
N GLU A 57 -20.78 -5.99 11.65
CA GLU A 57 -21.67 -7.15 11.62
C GLU A 57 -23.09 -6.76 11.18
N ASP A 58 -23.61 -5.67 11.72
CA ASP A 58 -24.92 -5.13 11.35
C ASP A 58 -24.92 -4.67 9.87
N ALA A 59 -23.88 -4.00 9.44
CA ALA A 59 -23.74 -3.57 8.04
C ALA A 59 -23.72 -4.75 7.06
N ILE A 60 -23.10 -5.86 7.43
CA ILE A 60 -23.12 -7.10 6.62
C ILE A 60 -24.52 -7.73 6.63
N ASN A 61 -25.18 -7.79 7.79
CA ASN A 61 -26.49 -8.43 7.93
C ASN A 61 -27.58 -7.68 7.16
N GLN A 62 -27.58 -6.36 7.23
CA GLN A 62 -28.57 -5.48 6.57
C GLN A 62 -28.25 -5.10 5.12
N ARG A 63 -27.16 -5.61 4.53
CA ARG A 63 -26.67 -5.21 3.20
C ARG A 63 -27.73 -5.25 2.08
N TRP A 64 -28.68 -6.17 2.17
CA TRP A 64 -29.75 -6.31 1.18
C TRP A 64 -30.73 -5.13 1.19
N ASP A 65 -30.88 -4.46 2.32
CA ASP A 65 -31.73 -3.25 2.44
C ASP A 65 -31.10 -2.04 1.75
N PHE A 66 -29.81 -2.12 1.42
CA PHE A 66 -29.07 -1.09 0.71
C PHE A 66 -29.03 -1.28 -0.82
N LEU A 67 -29.55 -2.40 -1.35
CA LEU A 67 -29.72 -2.59 -2.79
C LEU A 67 -30.92 -1.77 -3.29
N LYS A 68 -30.77 -0.45 -3.34
CA LYS A 68 -31.82 0.49 -3.77
C LYS A 68 -31.25 1.50 -4.75
N PRO A 69 -31.99 1.88 -5.82
CA PRO A 69 -31.47 2.79 -6.86
C PRO A 69 -30.96 4.14 -6.38
N HIS A 70 -31.48 4.62 -5.25
CA HIS A 70 -31.15 5.94 -4.68
C HIS A 70 -30.04 5.88 -3.61
N ILE A 71 -29.50 4.71 -3.30
CA ILE A 71 -28.38 4.55 -2.38
C ILE A 71 -27.11 4.36 -3.23
N PRO A 72 -26.12 5.25 -3.14
CA PRO A 72 -24.87 5.06 -3.89
C PRO A 72 -24.10 3.85 -3.38
N CYS A 73 -23.37 3.19 -4.29
CA CYS A 73 -22.47 2.10 -3.98
C CYS A 73 -21.01 2.51 -4.23
N LEU A 74 -20.18 2.36 -3.22
CA LEU A 74 -18.72 2.50 -3.33
C LEU A 74 -18.10 1.10 -3.31
N LYS A 75 -17.43 0.73 -4.39
CA LYS A 75 -16.61 -0.48 -4.47
C LYS A 75 -15.14 -0.12 -4.27
N LEU A 76 -14.46 -0.84 -3.38
CA LEU A 76 -13.01 -0.77 -3.23
C LEU A 76 -12.42 -2.10 -3.70
N TRP A 77 -11.88 -2.12 -4.92
CA TRP A 77 -11.31 -3.32 -5.51
C TRP A 77 -10.39 -2.99 -6.71
N HIS A 78 -9.74 -4.03 -7.23
CA HIS A 78 -9.04 -3.98 -8.51
C HIS A 78 -10.00 -3.69 -9.66
N LEU A 79 -9.48 -3.15 -10.77
CA LEU A 79 -10.25 -3.00 -12.01
C LEU A 79 -10.79 -4.36 -12.47
N ASN A 80 -9.94 -5.37 -12.54
CA ASN A 80 -10.37 -6.75 -12.75
C ASN A 80 -11.27 -7.20 -11.58
N GLY A 81 -12.49 -7.59 -11.86
CA GLY A 81 -13.53 -7.93 -10.88
C GLY A 81 -14.46 -6.75 -10.53
N SER A 82 -14.41 -5.64 -11.29
CA SER A 82 -15.28 -4.48 -11.11
C SER A 82 -16.26 -4.28 -12.25
N GLU A 83 -16.61 -5.37 -12.96
CA GLU A 83 -17.52 -5.39 -14.12
C GLU A 83 -18.97 -5.11 -13.75
N ASN A 84 -19.37 -5.47 -12.54
CA ASN A 84 -20.76 -5.43 -12.11
C ASN A 84 -21.06 -4.19 -11.28
N ARG A 85 -22.23 -3.58 -11.55
CA ARG A 85 -22.83 -2.53 -10.73
C ARG A 85 -23.86 -3.16 -9.78
N LYS A 86 -23.87 -2.72 -8.52
CA LYS A 86 -24.90 -3.14 -7.55
C LYS A 86 -26.06 -2.17 -7.47
N ASN A 87 -25.80 -0.89 -7.57
CA ASN A 87 -26.81 0.18 -7.53
C ASN A 87 -26.72 1.08 -8.77
N LYS A 88 -27.68 1.98 -8.91
CA LYS A 88 -27.72 2.93 -10.04
C LYS A 88 -26.47 3.81 -10.01
N ASP A 89 -26.14 4.40 -8.88
CA ASP A 89 -24.97 5.24 -8.70
C ASP A 89 -23.83 4.39 -8.13
N GLN A 90 -22.81 4.12 -8.94
CA GLN A 90 -21.74 3.19 -8.66
C GLN A 90 -20.37 3.88 -8.81
N TYR A 91 -19.62 3.87 -7.75
CA TYR A 91 -18.29 4.44 -7.62
C TYR A 91 -17.27 3.33 -7.41
N LEU A 92 -16.10 3.47 -8.02
CA LEU A 92 -14.99 2.54 -7.84
C LEU A 92 -13.81 3.28 -7.21
N PHE A 93 -13.25 2.75 -6.12
CA PHE A 93 -11.97 3.16 -5.60
C PHE A 93 -10.95 2.05 -5.87
N THR A 94 -9.87 2.36 -6.55
CA THR A 94 -8.88 1.36 -6.99
C THR A 94 -7.44 1.85 -6.87
N PHE A 95 -6.52 0.88 -6.78
CA PHE A 95 -5.08 1.11 -6.74
C PHE A 95 -4.49 0.58 -8.03
N TYR A 96 -4.00 1.47 -8.88
CA TYR A 96 -3.41 1.11 -10.16
C TYR A 96 -1.89 1.31 -10.10
N GLU A 97 -1.15 0.29 -10.47
CA GLU A 97 0.29 0.18 -10.26
C GLU A 97 1.09 0.29 -11.56
N CYS A 98 0.40 0.22 -12.71
CA CYS A 98 0.97 0.19 -14.05
C CYS A 98 0.87 1.55 -14.74
N ASN A 99 1.42 1.66 -15.96
CA ASN A 99 1.44 2.91 -16.71
C ASN A 99 0.77 2.85 -18.08
N LYS A 100 0.18 1.70 -18.45
CA LYS A 100 -0.46 1.51 -19.75
C LYS A 100 -1.87 0.92 -19.60
N PRO A 101 -2.88 1.76 -19.32
CA PRO A 101 -4.28 1.31 -19.28
C PRO A 101 -4.68 0.59 -20.56
N THR A 102 -5.34 -0.56 -20.40
CA THR A 102 -5.86 -1.37 -21.50
C THR A 102 -7.29 -1.00 -21.85
N ASP A 103 -7.77 -1.39 -23.04
CA ASP A 103 -9.16 -1.13 -23.43
C ASP A 103 -10.20 -1.73 -22.46
N PRO A 104 -10.03 -2.97 -21.93
CA PRO A 104 -10.89 -3.48 -20.86
C PRO A 104 -10.88 -2.63 -19.59
N GLU A 105 -9.72 -2.17 -19.14
CA GLU A 105 -9.60 -1.30 -17.96
C GLU A 105 -10.28 0.05 -18.17
N LEU A 106 -10.14 0.64 -19.37
CA LEU A 106 -10.83 1.87 -19.74
C LEU A 106 -12.35 1.68 -19.77
N ALA A 107 -12.83 0.58 -20.35
CA ALA A 107 -14.26 0.26 -20.39
C ALA A 107 -14.85 0.07 -18.98
N LEU A 108 -14.12 -0.56 -18.07
CA LEU A 108 -14.52 -0.73 -16.68
C LEU A 108 -14.64 0.60 -15.94
N CYS A 109 -13.67 1.49 -16.10
CA CYS A 109 -13.73 2.84 -15.53
C CYS A 109 -14.87 3.66 -16.14
N ALA A 110 -15.06 3.58 -17.47
CA ALA A 110 -16.15 4.27 -18.16
C ALA A 110 -17.55 3.81 -17.69
N ASN A 111 -17.66 2.57 -17.20
CA ASN A 111 -18.92 2.03 -16.66
C ASN A 111 -19.22 2.48 -15.22
N GLN A 112 -18.33 3.18 -14.55
CA GLN A 112 -18.56 3.79 -13.22
C GLN A 112 -19.10 5.22 -13.38
N ASP A 113 -19.82 5.72 -12.38
CA ASP A 113 -20.17 7.14 -12.34
C ASP A 113 -18.93 8.00 -12.06
N LEU A 114 -18.02 7.50 -11.21
CA LEU A 114 -16.71 8.06 -11.00
C LEU A 114 -15.74 6.96 -10.52
N THR A 115 -14.53 6.97 -11.04
CA THR A 115 -13.44 6.13 -10.57
C THR A 115 -12.45 6.97 -9.77
N PHE A 116 -12.26 6.61 -8.51
CA PHE A 116 -11.23 7.16 -7.63
C PHE A 116 -9.95 6.34 -7.79
N PHE A 117 -8.86 6.98 -8.12
CA PHE A 117 -7.52 6.40 -8.06
C PHE A 117 -6.82 6.86 -6.78
N SER A 118 -6.03 6.00 -6.15
CA SER A 118 -5.23 6.39 -4.99
C SER A 118 -4.11 7.38 -5.33
N SER A 119 -3.72 7.51 -6.60
CA SER A 119 -2.64 8.40 -7.03
C SER A 119 -2.99 9.26 -8.23
N THR A 120 -2.39 10.45 -8.29
CA THR A 120 -2.55 11.39 -9.40
C THR A 120 -1.93 10.86 -10.69
N GLU A 121 -0.85 10.06 -10.60
CA GLU A 121 -0.22 9.48 -11.79
C GLU A 121 -1.11 8.41 -12.42
N ALA A 122 -1.72 7.55 -11.61
CA ALA A 122 -2.71 6.57 -12.10
C ALA A 122 -3.88 7.28 -12.78
N GLN A 123 -4.48 8.31 -12.16
CA GLN A 123 -5.53 9.11 -12.78
C GLN A 123 -5.11 9.65 -14.15
N LYS A 124 -3.93 10.29 -14.25
CA LYS A 124 -3.42 10.87 -15.48
C LYS A 124 -3.26 9.83 -16.62
N HIS A 125 -2.88 8.59 -16.31
CA HIS A 125 -2.77 7.55 -17.31
C HIS A 125 -4.12 7.25 -17.97
N PHE A 126 -5.21 7.25 -17.21
CA PHE A 126 -6.57 7.04 -17.72
C PHE A 126 -7.12 8.29 -18.40
N GLU A 127 -6.91 9.48 -17.89
CA GLU A 127 -7.29 10.74 -18.52
C GLU A 127 -6.62 10.93 -19.89
N ASN A 128 -5.34 10.60 -20.00
CA ASN A 128 -4.60 10.63 -21.26
C ASN A 128 -5.16 9.67 -22.33
N LYS A 129 -6.00 8.71 -21.93
CA LYS A 129 -6.74 7.81 -22.78
C LYS A 129 -8.19 8.29 -23.06
N GLY A 130 -8.54 9.48 -22.59
CA GLY A 130 -9.81 10.12 -22.87
C GLY A 130 -10.91 9.91 -21.82
N LEU A 131 -10.61 9.28 -20.67
CA LEU A 131 -11.58 9.20 -19.58
C LEU A 131 -11.71 10.54 -18.87
N THR A 132 -12.95 10.92 -18.54
CA THR A 132 -13.28 12.17 -17.83
C THR A 132 -13.94 11.95 -16.48
N ASN A 133 -14.35 10.71 -16.20
CA ASN A 133 -14.97 10.31 -14.94
C ASN A 133 -13.97 9.68 -13.99
N THR A 134 -12.85 10.37 -13.78
CA THR A 134 -11.77 9.93 -12.87
C THR A 134 -11.36 11.05 -11.92
N THR A 135 -10.88 10.71 -10.75
CA THR A 135 -10.24 11.64 -9.83
C THR A 135 -9.27 10.92 -8.92
N ALA A 136 -8.25 11.62 -8.43
CA ALA A 136 -7.31 11.07 -7.45
C ALA A 136 -7.76 11.40 -6.03
N ILE A 137 -7.79 10.38 -5.18
CA ILE A 137 -8.05 10.52 -3.74
C ILE A 137 -6.90 9.83 -2.99
N PRO A 138 -6.01 10.58 -2.35
CA PRO A 138 -4.91 10.04 -1.57
C PRO A 138 -5.40 9.19 -0.39
N LEU A 139 -4.64 8.16 -0.02
CA LEU A 139 -4.87 7.41 1.21
C LEU A 139 -4.35 8.19 2.43
N GLY A 140 -4.92 7.88 3.58
CA GLY A 140 -4.52 8.46 4.85
C GLY A 140 -3.49 7.63 5.60
N PHE A 141 -2.84 8.26 6.57
CA PHE A 141 -2.05 7.58 7.58
C PHE A 141 -2.98 6.78 8.51
N ASP A 142 -2.61 5.53 8.73
CA ASP A 142 -3.38 4.63 9.59
C ASP A 142 -3.10 4.94 11.07
N ARG A 143 -4.13 5.34 11.80
CA ARG A 143 -4.01 5.69 13.22
C ARG A 143 -3.81 4.49 14.17
N ASP A 144 -3.82 3.26 13.67
CA ASP A 144 -3.32 2.11 14.42
C ASP A 144 -1.81 2.17 14.59
N PHE A 145 -1.12 2.99 13.79
CA PHE A 145 0.31 3.23 13.90
C PHE A 145 0.60 4.50 14.68
N TYR A 146 1.50 4.39 15.65
CA TYR A 146 1.90 5.50 16.51
C TYR A 146 3.36 5.34 16.90
N ARG A 147 4.00 6.45 17.17
CA ARG A 147 5.40 6.49 17.59
C ARG A 147 5.53 6.00 19.03
N THR A 148 6.60 5.27 19.27
CA THR A 148 6.99 4.82 20.63
C THR A 148 8.38 5.34 20.97
N ASP A 149 8.64 5.50 22.28
CA ASP A 149 9.96 5.89 22.80
C ASP A 149 10.85 4.67 23.10
N LYS A 150 10.47 3.49 22.60
CA LYS A 150 11.25 2.26 22.81
C LYS A 150 12.55 2.30 22.02
N THR A 151 13.62 1.84 22.64
CA THR A 151 14.90 1.54 21.99
C THR A 151 14.96 0.05 21.71
N TYR A 152 15.09 -0.32 20.43
CA TYR A 152 15.09 -1.72 20.01
C TYR A 152 16.49 -2.28 19.84
N LEU A 153 17.32 -1.67 19.01
CA LEU A 153 18.72 -2.04 18.82
C LEU A 153 19.61 -0.87 19.19
N LYS A 154 20.57 -1.15 20.09
CA LYS A 154 21.53 -0.13 20.51
C LYS A 154 22.78 -0.21 19.65
N ASP A 155 23.29 0.93 19.22
CA ASP A 155 24.54 1.07 18.44
C ASP A 155 24.54 0.29 17.11
N VAL A 156 23.34 0.05 16.55
CA VAL A 156 23.12 -0.63 15.27
C VAL A 156 22.20 0.22 14.40
N VAL A 157 22.57 0.45 13.15
CA VAL A 157 21.68 1.08 12.15
C VAL A 157 20.74 0.00 11.62
N HIS A 158 19.44 0.18 11.85
CA HIS A 158 18.44 -0.82 11.54
C HIS A 158 17.60 -0.43 10.30
N PHE A 159 17.79 -1.19 9.24
CA PHE A 159 17.01 -1.09 8.01
C PHE A 159 15.81 -2.02 8.04
N GLY A 160 14.70 -1.57 7.46
CA GLY A 160 13.49 -2.38 7.27
C GLY A 160 13.13 -2.54 5.81
N LEU A 161 12.62 -3.71 5.45
CA LEU A 161 12.02 -4.01 4.16
C LEU A 161 10.73 -4.78 4.37
N MET A 162 9.61 -4.21 3.94
CA MET A 162 8.28 -4.77 4.13
C MET A 162 7.53 -4.95 2.82
N GLY A 163 6.62 -5.92 2.79
CA GLY A 163 5.75 -6.19 1.66
C GLY A 163 6.01 -7.57 1.05
N LYS A 164 5.15 -7.99 0.13
CA LYS A 164 5.29 -9.30 -0.50
C LYS A 164 6.58 -9.38 -1.33
N TYR A 165 7.22 -10.55 -1.31
CA TYR A 165 8.34 -10.83 -2.23
C TYR A 165 7.82 -10.83 -3.67
N GLU A 166 8.06 -9.77 -4.40
CA GLU A 166 7.61 -9.56 -5.78
C GLU A 166 8.69 -8.88 -6.63
N ASN A 167 8.68 -9.16 -7.93
CA ASN A 167 9.59 -8.55 -8.90
C ASN A 167 9.41 -7.03 -8.96
N ARG A 168 8.14 -6.59 -9.01
CA ARG A 168 7.72 -5.20 -8.99
C ARG A 168 8.27 -4.42 -7.78
N LYS A 169 8.31 -5.08 -6.63
CA LYS A 169 8.83 -4.50 -5.37
C LYS A 169 10.34 -4.50 -5.26
N HIS A 170 11.03 -5.04 -6.26
CA HIS A 170 12.50 -5.16 -6.28
C HIS A 170 13.09 -5.89 -5.06
N THR A 171 12.32 -6.76 -4.39
CA THR A 171 12.70 -7.38 -3.12
C THR A 171 14.09 -8.01 -3.16
N GLN A 172 14.35 -8.84 -4.17
CA GLN A 172 15.68 -9.46 -4.36
C GLN A 172 16.78 -8.41 -4.57
N LYS A 173 16.52 -7.42 -5.42
CA LYS A 173 17.49 -6.39 -5.80
C LYS A 173 17.85 -5.49 -4.60
N ILE A 174 16.86 -5.14 -3.78
CA ILE A 174 17.06 -4.36 -2.54
C ILE A 174 17.96 -5.11 -1.57
N ILE A 175 17.65 -6.39 -1.32
CA ILE A 175 18.45 -7.22 -0.39
C ILE A 175 19.88 -7.34 -0.90
N ARG A 176 20.10 -7.58 -2.20
CA ARG A 176 21.45 -7.71 -2.78
C ARG A 176 22.24 -6.39 -2.70
N ALA A 177 21.62 -5.26 -3.03
CA ALA A 177 22.26 -3.94 -2.89
C ALA A 177 22.66 -3.67 -1.43
N TRP A 178 21.77 -3.99 -0.47
CA TRP A 178 22.06 -3.85 0.94
C TRP A 178 23.21 -4.78 1.39
N LEU A 179 23.19 -6.05 0.97
CA LEU A 179 24.25 -7.02 1.30
C LEU A 179 25.61 -6.63 0.75
N LYS A 180 25.65 -6.09 -0.46
CA LYS A 180 26.91 -5.62 -1.08
C LYS A 180 27.58 -4.53 -0.24
N LYS A 181 26.78 -3.66 0.39
CA LYS A 181 27.29 -2.56 1.21
C LYS A 181 27.53 -2.94 2.67
N TYR A 182 26.57 -3.64 3.28
CA TYR A 182 26.49 -3.82 4.73
C TYR A 182 26.59 -5.28 5.19
N GLY A 183 26.70 -6.25 4.27
CA GLY A 183 26.69 -7.68 4.57
C GLY A 183 27.74 -8.06 5.62
N ASN A 184 27.31 -8.84 6.64
CA ASN A 184 28.12 -9.31 7.77
C ASN A 184 28.79 -8.21 8.62
N ASN A 185 28.41 -6.94 8.48
CA ASN A 185 28.87 -5.88 9.34
C ASN A 185 27.89 -5.72 10.53
N SER A 186 28.32 -6.07 11.73
CA SER A 186 27.48 -6.07 12.95
C SER A 186 26.95 -4.70 13.38
N LYS A 187 27.41 -3.61 12.78
CA LYS A 187 26.86 -2.27 12.99
C LYS A 187 25.55 -2.03 12.23
N TYR A 188 25.15 -2.94 11.37
CA TYR A 188 23.97 -2.82 10.53
C TYR A 188 23.11 -4.07 10.63
N GLN A 189 21.80 -3.88 10.63
CA GLN A 189 20.79 -4.94 10.61
C GLN A 189 19.78 -4.64 9.50
N LEU A 190 19.39 -5.67 8.73
CA LEU A 190 18.24 -5.62 7.84
C LEU A 190 17.16 -6.57 8.32
N SER A 191 15.98 -6.06 8.65
CA SER A 191 14.80 -6.85 8.96
C SER A 191 13.86 -6.88 7.76
N CYS A 192 13.56 -8.08 7.27
CA CYS A 192 12.76 -8.33 6.08
C CYS A 192 11.45 -9.02 6.46
N CYS A 193 10.32 -8.31 6.42
CA CYS A 193 8.97 -8.88 6.50
C CYS A 193 8.40 -8.98 5.07
N ILE A 194 8.82 -10.00 4.33
CA ILE A 194 8.65 -10.10 2.87
C ILE A 194 7.91 -11.37 2.41
N ASN A 195 7.26 -12.07 3.33
CA ASN A 195 6.52 -13.28 2.95
C ASN A 195 5.43 -12.97 1.92
N ASN A 196 5.34 -13.78 0.88
CA ASN A 196 4.27 -13.70 -0.10
C ASN A 196 3.24 -14.81 0.19
N PRO A 197 2.01 -14.49 0.63
CA PRO A 197 1.02 -15.50 1.01
C PRO A 197 0.49 -16.32 -0.18
N PHE A 198 0.82 -15.93 -1.40
CA PHE A 198 0.45 -16.66 -2.62
C PHE A 198 1.50 -17.71 -3.03
N PHE A 199 2.65 -17.75 -2.36
CA PHE A 199 3.69 -18.74 -2.58
C PHE A 199 3.68 -19.81 -1.50
N GLN A 200 4.02 -21.03 -1.87
CA GLN A 200 4.26 -22.10 -0.91
C GLN A 200 5.57 -21.84 -0.14
N GLN A 201 5.69 -22.46 1.03
CA GLN A 201 6.85 -22.25 1.90
C GLN A 201 8.19 -22.65 1.23
N ASP A 202 8.19 -23.73 0.47
CA ASP A 202 9.36 -24.19 -0.28
C ASP A 202 9.74 -23.21 -1.39
N GLN A 203 8.79 -22.62 -2.10
CA GLN A 203 9.03 -21.58 -3.10
C GLN A 203 9.65 -20.33 -2.45
N MET A 204 9.13 -19.88 -1.31
CA MET A 204 9.72 -18.77 -0.57
C MET A 204 11.15 -19.06 -0.12
N GLN A 205 11.41 -20.29 0.37
CA GLN A 205 12.75 -20.70 0.77
C GLN A 205 13.72 -20.73 -0.41
N GLN A 206 13.29 -21.20 -1.57
CA GLN A 206 14.10 -21.19 -2.79
C GLN A 206 14.44 -19.75 -3.23
N LEU A 207 13.45 -18.86 -3.24
CA LEU A 207 13.65 -17.45 -3.57
C LEU A 207 14.63 -16.76 -2.62
N LEU A 208 14.54 -17.03 -1.33
CA LEU A 208 15.46 -16.51 -0.32
C LEU A 208 16.89 -17.08 -0.54
N ASN A 209 17.01 -18.37 -0.77
CA ASN A 209 18.32 -18.99 -1.06
C ASN A 209 18.96 -18.41 -2.33
N GLN A 210 18.17 -18.16 -3.38
CA GLN A 210 18.66 -17.50 -4.60
C GLN A 210 19.06 -16.05 -4.32
N THR A 211 18.30 -15.34 -3.50
CA THR A 211 18.58 -13.95 -3.12
C THR A 211 19.90 -13.83 -2.37
N LEU A 212 20.13 -14.73 -1.43
CA LEU A 212 21.33 -14.80 -0.59
C LEU A 212 22.49 -15.56 -1.26
N GLU A 213 22.30 -16.09 -2.49
CA GLU A 213 23.30 -16.87 -3.25
C GLU A 213 23.86 -18.03 -2.45
N GLY A 214 23.03 -18.68 -1.62
CA GLY A 214 23.41 -19.77 -0.74
C GLY A 214 24.29 -19.38 0.46
N ASN A 215 24.56 -18.08 0.65
CA ASN A 215 25.35 -17.59 1.79
C ASN A 215 24.47 -17.36 3.03
N HIS A 216 25.15 -17.35 4.18
CA HIS A 216 24.55 -16.97 5.47
C HIS A 216 25.07 -15.62 5.92
N PHE A 217 24.13 -14.75 6.35
CA PHE A 217 24.45 -13.41 6.84
C PHE A 217 23.85 -13.24 8.24
N ASN A 218 24.69 -12.89 9.21
CA ASN A 218 24.28 -12.76 10.63
C ASN A 218 23.45 -11.49 10.89
N ASN A 219 23.43 -10.56 9.96
CA ASN A 219 22.78 -9.26 10.10
C ASN A 219 21.58 -9.08 9.14
N ILE A 220 21.07 -10.18 8.58
CA ILE A 220 19.74 -10.24 7.96
C ILE A 220 18.79 -11.04 8.85
N ASN A 221 17.64 -10.44 9.13
CA ASN A 221 16.56 -11.07 9.89
C ASN A 221 15.33 -11.22 8.98
N ILE A 222 14.97 -12.46 8.63
CA ILE A 222 13.74 -12.77 7.89
C ILE A 222 12.63 -12.97 8.89
N ILE A 223 11.73 -12.00 8.95
CA ILE A 223 10.60 -11.98 9.89
C ILE A 223 9.40 -12.70 9.24
N PRO A 224 8.72 -13.60 9.93
CA PRO A 224 7.48 -14.21 9.45
C PRO A 224 6.40 -13.14 9.25
N THR A 225 5.32 -13.50 8.56
CA THR A 225 4.16 -12.62 8.40
C THR A 225 3.66 -12.16 9.77
N LEU A 226 3.62 -10.85 9.95
CA LEU A 226 3.05 -10.23 11.14
C LEU A 226 1.51 -10.33 11.07
N ALA A 227 0.91 -10.80 12.14
CA ALA A 227 -0.51 -11.10 12.15
C ALA A 227 -1.37 -9.87 12.47
N LYS A 228 -0.81 -8.90 13.22
CA LYS A 228 -1.53 -7.74 13.73
C LYS A 228 -0.87 -6.42 13.31
N ASN A 229 -1.68 -5.38 13.15
CA ASN A 229 -1.19 -4.02 12.95
C ASN A 229 -0.28 -3.54 14.09
N SER A 230 -0.54 -3.96 15.33
CA SER A 230 0.34 -3.67 16.48
C SER A 230 1.74 -4.25 16.31
N GLU A 231 1.89 -5.45 15.75
CA GLU A 231 3.20 -6.06 15.44
C GLU A 231 3.89 -5.32 14.28
N VAL A 232 3.12 -4.89 13.29
CA VAL A 232 3.64 -4.04 12.18
C VAL A 232 4.12 -2.70 12.75
N ASN A 233 3.35 -2.09 13.65
CA ASN A 233 3.75 -0.86 14.33
C ASN A 233 5.06 -1.02 15.13
N GLU A 234 5.24 -2.13 15.82
CA GLU A 234 6.50 -2.45 16.53
C GLU A 234 7.69 -2.52 15.55
N LEU A 235 7.52 -3.20 14.41
CA LEU A 235 8.58 -3.29 13.41
C LEU A 235 8.90 -1.92 12.79
N LEU A 236 7.89 -1.14 12.42
CA LEU A 236 8.08 0.22 11.89
C LEU A 236 8.75 1.16 12.89
N ASN A 237 8.47 1.00 14.20
CA ASN A 237 9.18 1.75 15.24
C ASN A 237 10.62 1.26 15.46
N ALA A 238 10.87 -0.03 15.26
CA ALA A 238 12.18 -0.64 15.48
C ALA A 238 13.22 -0.26 14.43
N ILE A 239 12.81 0.04 13.20
CA ILE A 239 13.73 0.43 12.12
C ILE A 239 14.12 1.91 12.23
N ASP A 240 15.29 2.26 11.72
CA ASP A 240 15.75 3.63 11.52
C ASP A 240 15.45 4.10 10.10
N ILE A 241 15.65 3.19 9.13
CA ILE A 241 15.55 3.48 7.69
C ILE A 241 14.65 2.44 7.04
N ASP A 242 13.66 2.90 6.27
CA ASP A 242 12.80 2.05 5.44
C ASP A 242 13.34 1.97 4.00
N LEU A 243 13.37 0.75 3.44
CA LEU A 243 13.74 0.47 2.05
C LEU A 243 12.55 0.07 1.17
N THR A 244 11.35 0.00 1.73
CA THR A 244 10.15 -0.45 1.02
C THR A 244 9.75 0.51 -0.11
N GLY A 245 10.14 1.77 0.00
CA GLY A 245 9.94 2.80 -1.03
C GLY A 245 10.71 2.57 -2.33
N LEU A 246 11.66 1.62 -2.41
CA LEU A 246 12.39 1.28 -3.62
C LEU A 246 11.60 0.43 -4.63
N SER A 247 10.31 0.21 -4.40
CA SER A 247 9.41 -0.49 -5.32
C SER A 247 9.28 0.24 -6.67
N GLY A 248 9.22 -0.50 -7.77
CA GLY A 248 9.15 0.03 -9.14
C GLY A 248 7.77 0.45 -9.61
N GLY A 249 6.71 0.19 -8.85
CA GLY A 249 5.34 0.61 -9.16
C GLY A 249 4.39 0.26 -8.03
N GLU A 250 3.64 1.24 -7.54
CA GLU A 250 2.74 1.08 -6.41
C GLU A 250 1.47 1.91 -6.59
N GLY A 251 0.35 1.36 -6.12
CA GLY A 251 -0.89 2.12 -6.01
C GLY A 251 -0.86 3.14 -4.86
N TRP A 252 -0.10 2.86 -3.76
CA TRP A 252 0.19 3.81 -2.68
C TRP A 252 1.50 3.51 -1.94
N ASN A 253 1.81 2.25 -1.68
CA ASN A 253 2.90 1.78 -0.85
C ASN A 253 2.69 2.07 0.66
N LEU A 254 1.63 1.49 1.23
CA LEU A 254 1.25 1.69 2.64
C LEU A 254 2.42 1.53 3.62
N PRO A 255 3.31 0.50 3.53
CA PRO A 255 4.39 0.35 4.48
C PRO A 255 5.39 1.52 4.48
N ALA A 256 5.85 1.96 3.29
CA ALA A 256 6.79 3.08 3.19
C ALA A 256 6.15 4.39 3.61
N PHE A 257 4.89 4.64 3.21
CA PHE A 257 4.13 5.80 3.63
C PHE A 257 3.97 5.86 5.15
N ASN A 258 3.53 4.76 5.78
CA ASN A 258 3.36 4.69 7.23
C ASN A 258 4.69 4.84 7.99
N ALA A 259 5.79 4.24 7.50
CA ALA A 259 7.12 4.43 8.08
C ALA A 259 7.53 5.90 8.05
N THR A 260 7.32 6.58 6.92
CA THR A 260 7.62 8.02 6.76
C THR A 260 6.77 8.87 7.71
N CYS A 261 5.46 8.60 7.83
CA CYS A 261 4.56 9.29 8.76
C CYS A 261 4.93 9.05 10.23
N LEU A 262 5.52 7.90 10.56
CA LEU A 262 6.08 7.63 11.90
C LEU A 262 7.42 8.35 12.16
N GLY A 263 7.90 9.14 11.21
CA GLY A 263 9.13 9.93 11.34
C GLY A 263 10.40 9.16 10.98
N LYS A 264 10.28 8.02 10.29
CA LYS A 264 11.42 7.26 9.73
C LYS A 264 11.87 7.85 8.41
N TRP A 265 13.13 7.66 8.05
CA TRP A 265 13.64 8.04 6.75
C TRP A 265 13.46 6.90 5.76
N SER A 266 12.60 7.08 4.77
CA SER A 266 12.38 6.10 3.71
C SER A 266 13.24 6.44 2.49
N VAL A 267 13.88 5.42 1.90
CA VAL A 267 14.51 5.51 0.58
C VAL A 267 13.45 5.19 -0.45
N VAL A 268 13.15 6.13 -1.32
CA VAL A 268 11.96 6.07 -2.18
C VAL A 268 12.33 6.30 -3.64
N LEU A 269 11.90 5.41 -4.51
CA LEU A 269 11.94 5.62 -5.95
C LEU A 269 10.84 6.62 -6.35
N ASN A 270 11.20 7.73 -7.01
CA ASN A 270 10.30 8.83 -7.34
C ASN A 270 9.40 8.48 -8.55
N VAL A 271 8.48 7.55 -8.37
CA VAL A 271 7.60 7.01 -9.41
C VAL A 271 6.20 6.75 -8.90
N THR A 272 5.24 6.65 -9.80
CA THR A 272 3.85 6.27 -9.53
C THR A 272 3.26 7.03 -8.33
N SER A 273 2.59 6.36 -7.42
CA SER A 273 1.96 6.97 -6.23
C SER A 273 2.95 7.60 -5.25
N HIS A 274 4.23 7.24 -5.29
CA HIS A 274 5.24 7.86 -4.44
C HIS A 274 5.33 9.36 -4.67
N LYS A 275 5.10 9.84 -5.90
CA LYS A 275 5.09 11.28 -6.26
C LYS A 275 4.01 12.09 -5.54
N ASP A 276 2.99 11.44 -5.00
CA ASP A 276 1.90 12.12 -4.30
C ASP A 276 2.23 12.41 -2.82
N TRP A 277 3.22 11.73 -2.24
CA TRP A 277 3.55 11.87 -0.83
C TRP A 277 5.05 12.02 -0.52
N ALA A 278 5.95 11.46 -1.34
CA ALA A 278 7.38 11.52 -1.09
C ALA A 278 7.98 12.81 -1.69
N THR A 279 8.73 13.53 -0.87
CA THR A 279 9.44 14.77 -1.25
C THR A 279 10.88 14.70 -0.75
N HIS A 280 11.75 15.62 -1.22
CA HIS A 280 13.13 15.72 -0.71
C HIS A 280 13.21 16.10 0.77
N GLU A 281 12.14 16.67 1.33
CA GLU A 281 12.07 17.07 2.74
C GLU A 281 11.74 15.88 3.66
N ASN A 282 10.94 14.92 3.17
CA ASN A 282 10.47 13.79 3.98
C ASN A 282 11.02 12.43 3.56
N SER A 283 11.81 12.33 2.49
CA SER A 283 12.31 11.06 1.95
C SER A 283 13.69 11.23 1.29
N ILE A 284 14.41 10.13 1.16
CA ILE A 284 15.61 10.07 0.32
C ILE A 284 15.19 9.58 -1.06
N LEU A 285 14.98 10.50 -2.00
CA LEU A 285 14.50 10.20 -3.33
C LEU A 285 15.60 9.66 -4.25
N ILE A 286 15.24 8.67 -5.05
CA ILE A 286 16.00 8.18 -6.22
C ILE A 286 15.14 8.41 -7.45
N GLU A 287 15.68 9.03 -8.49
CA GLU A 287 15.01 9.09 -9.78
C GLU A 287 15.15 7.74 -10.51
N PRO A 288 14.14 7.33 -11.28
CA PRO A 288 14.23 6.07 -12.03
C PRO A 288 15.30 6.17 -13.12
N SER A 289 16.15 5.15 -13.21
CA SER A 289 17.20 5.06 -14.24
C SER A 289 16.86 4.07 -15.36
N GLY A 290 15.72 3.39 -15.28
CA GLY A 290 15.26 2.46 -16.30
C GLY A 290 13.84 1.96 -16.07
N GLU A 291 13.39 1.12 -16.98
CA GLU A 291 12.09 0.46 -16.95
C GLU A 291 12.25 -1.04 -17.19
N MET A 292 11.33 -1.82 -16.70
CA MET A 292 11.23 -3.26 -16.91
C MET A 292 9.78 -3.63 -17.28
N PRO A 293 9.58 -4.67 -18.10
CA PRO A 293 8.23 -5.13 -18.46
C PRO A 293 7.41 -5.51 -17.22
N VAL A 294 6.11 -5.23 -17.28
CA VAL A 294 5.13 -5.70 -16.29
C VAL A 294 4.91 -7.19 -16.52
N ALA A 295 5.74 -8.02 -15.91
CA ALA A 295 5.64 -9.47 -15.97
C ALA A 295 6.29 -10.09 -14.72
N ASP A 296 5.50 -10.78 -13.91
CA ASP A 296 5.98 -11.54 -12.75
C ASP A 296 5.53 -13.01 -12.79
N GLY A 297 4.71 -13.38 -13.81
CA GLY A 297 4.18 -14.71 -13.97
C GLY A 297 3.10 -15.12 -12.97
N VAL A 298 2.69 -14.22 -12.08
CA VAL A 298 1.66 -14.47 -11.05
C VAL A 298 0.49 -13.50 -11.21
N PHE A 299 0.71 -12.21 -10.94
CA PHE A 299 -0.32 -11.17 -11.01
C PHE A 299 -0.23 -10.33 -12.29
N PHE A 300 0.95 -10.28 -12.88
CA PHE A 300 1.26 -9.46 -14.04
C PHE A 300 1.77 -10.36 -15.17
N ASN A 301 0.96 -10.49 -16.22
CA ASN A 301 1.29 -11.33 -17.35
C ASN A 301 1.21 -10.49 -18.64
N GLU A 302 2.26 -10.52 -19.44
CA GLU A 302 2.31 -9.83 -20.73
C GLU A 302 1.18 -10.33 -21.62
N GLY A 303 0.48 -9.40 -22.30
CA GLY A 303 -0.67 -9.69 -23.14
C GLY A 303 -1.97 -10.00 -22.38
N SER A 304 -1.98 -9.92 -21.06
CA SER A 304 -3.21 -9.98 -20.28
C SER A 304 -4.13 -8.80 -20.60
N PRO A 305 -5.46 -8.95 -20.47
CA PRO A 305 -6.38 -7.83 -20.64
C PRO A 305 -6.26 -6.75 -19.54
N PHE A 306 -5.49 -7.00 -18.49
CA PHE A 306 -5.29 -6.09 -17.36
C PHE A 306 -3.81 -5.93 -17.02
N ASN A 307 -3.46 -4.81 -16.36
CA ASN A 307 -2.15 -4.57 -15.76
C ASN A 307 -1.00 -4.67 -16.78
N GLN A 308 -1.01 -3.79 -17.77
CA GLN A 308 0.01 -3.75 -18.82
C GLN A 308 0.92 -2.51 -18.68
N GLY A 309 2.11 -2.60 -19.29
CA GLY A 309 3.08 -1.51 -19.35
C GLY A 309 4.44 -1.89 -18.77
N THR A 310 5.04 -0.96 -18.04
CA THR A 310 6.36 -1.13 -17.43
C THR A 310 6.33 -0.75 -15.95
N PHE A 311 7.25 -1.34 -15.19
CA PHE A 311 7.65 -0.88 -13.86
C PHE A 311 8.97 -0.15 -13.97
N TYR A 312 9.19 0.80 -13.09
CA TYR A 312 10.43 1.57 -13.03
C TYR A 312 11.50 0.83 -12.24
N THR A 313 12.77 1.11 -12.56
CA THR A 313 13.91 0.49 -11.87
C THR A 313 15.02 1.51 -11.62
N TRP A 314 16.02 1.09 -10.86
CA TRP A 314 17.18 1.86 -10.42
C TRP A 314 18.44 0.99 -10.51
N THR A 315 19.64 1.58 -10.51
CA THR A 315 20.91 0.85 -10.43
C THR A 315 21.26 0.55 -8.98
N GLU A 316 22.04 -0.51 -8.77
CA GLU A 316 22.52 -0.91 -7.44
C GLU A 316 23.33 0.21 -6.77
N GLU A 317 24.14 0.92 -7.53
CA GLU A 317 24.94 2.04 -7.09
C GLU A 317 24.09 3.23 -6.61
N GLU A 318 22.98 3.53 -7.32
CA GLU A 318 22.02 4.56 -6.90
C GLU A 318 21.37 4.21 -5.56
N ALA A 319 20.96 2.95 -5.38
CA ALA A 319 20.35 2.50 -4.14
C ALA A 319 21.36 2.53 -2.97
N ILE A 320 22.60 2.08 -3.18
CA ILE A 320 23.65 2.14 -2.17
C ILE A 320 23.92 3.60 -1.76
N ALA A 321 24.07 4.50 -2.74
CA ALA A 321 24.28 5.92 -2.45
C ALA A 321 23.11 6.57 -1.68
N ALA A 322 21.87 6.13 -1.98
CA ALA A 322 20.70 6.61 -1.25
C ALA A 322 20.62 6.03 0.18
N MET A 323 20.99 4.76 0.37
CA MET A 323 21.10 4.15 1.72
C MET A 323 22.15 4.89 2.57
N GLU A 324 23.30 5.28 1.99
CA GLU A 324 24.32 6.09 2.68
C GLU A 324 23.80 7.47 3.09
N LYS A 325 23.03 8.13 2.22
CA LYS A 325 22.36 9.40 2.56
C LYS A 325 21.34 9.22 3.69
N ALA A 326 20.59 8.12 3.69
CA ALA A 326 19.64 7.82 4.74
C ALA A 326 20.36 7.50 6.07
N GLU A 327 21.48 6.77 6.03
CA GLU A 327 22.34 6.48 7.19
C GLU A 327 22.78 7.76 7.91
N ALA A 328 23.14 8.81 7.16
CA ALA A 328 23.50 10.11 7.71
C ALA A 328 22.35 10.83 8.45
N LYS A 329 21.11 10.33 8.30
CA LYS A 329 19.91 10.84 8.99
C LYS A 329 19.52 10.03 10.24
N VAL A 330 20.21 8.92 10.52
CA VAL A 330 19.91 8.10 11.70
C VAL A 330 20.03 8.94 12.98
N GLY A 331 19.05 8.77 13.88
CA GLY A 331 18.91 9.59 15.08
C GLY A 331 18.26 10.97 14.88
N GLN A 332 17.94 11.35 13.63
CA GLN A 332 17.18 12.56 13.31
C GLN A 332 15.72 12.19 13.00
N LEU A 333 14.79 12.78 13.74
CA LEU A 333 13.38 12.61 13.46
C LEU A 333 13.04 13.24 12.09
N ASN A 334 12.33 12.51 11.25
CA ASN A 334 11.75 13.00 10.00
C ASN A 334 10.48 13.82 10.31
N THR A 335 10.67 15.10 10.66
CA THR A 335 9.56 15.97 11.10
C THR A 335 8.57 16.25 9.96
N GLU A 336 9.03 16.34 8.71
CA GLU A 336 8.14 16.56 7.57
C GLU A 336 7.30 15.31 7.28
N GLY A 337 7.85 14.10 7.49
CA GLY A 337 7.07 12.87 7.45
C GLY A 337 5.98 12.83 8.52
N VAL A 338 6.29 13.25 9.74
CA VAL A 338 5.28 13.34 10.82
C VAL A 338 4.16 14.33 10.45
N LYS A 339 4.50 15.53 10.00
CA LYS A 339 3.51 16.53 9.55
C LYS A 339 2.64 16.00 8.39
N MET A 340 3.22 15.22 7.50
CA MET A 340 2.47 14.55 6.43
C MET A 340 1.42 13.60 7.01
N GLY A 341 1.75 12.80 8.02
CA GLY A 341 0.81 11.92 8.72
C GLY A 341 -0.34 12.69 9.39
N ASP A 342 -0.07 13.89 9.92
CA ASP A 342 -1.10 14.76 10.52
C ASP A 342 -2.06 15.37 9.48
N THR A 343 -1.61 15.52 8.25
CA THR A 343 -2.39 16.17 7.17
C THR A 343 -3.06 15.19 6.21
N MET A 344 -2.42 14.05 5.93
CA MET A 344 -2.95 12.98 5.09
C MET A 344 -3.60 11.93 5.99
N THR A 345 -4.87 12.10 6.31
CA THR A 345 -5.63 11.23 7.22
C THR A 345 -6.74 10.49 6.49
N TYR A 346 -7.15 9.33 6.98
CA TYR A 346 -8.33 8.63 6.45
C TYR A 346 -9.63 9.41 6.64
N SER A 347 -9.72 10.26 7.67
CA SER A 347 -10.84 11.19 7.82
C SER A 347 -10.96 12.12 6.61
N LYS A 348 -9.83 12.64 6.11
CA LYS A 348 -9.81 13.45 4.90
C LYS A 348 -10.14 12.61 3.67
N THR A 349 -9.53 11.44 3.49
CA THR A 349 -9.81 10.51 2.39
C THR A 349 -11.32 10.22 2.29
N VAL A 350 -11.98 9.88 3.40
CA VAL A 350 -13.42 9.60 3.44
C VAL A 350 -14.24 10.84 3.11
N LYS A 351 -13.93 11.99 3.68
CA LYS A 351 -14.64 13.25 3.38
C LYS A 351 -14.53 13.63 1.91
N ASP A 352 -13.35 13.48 1.32
CA ASP A 352 -13.13 13.76 -0.10
C ASP A 352 -13.96 12.80 -0.98
N ILE A 353 -13.97 11.49 -0.68
CA ILE A 353 -14.83 10.51 -1.36
C ILE A 353 -16.31 10.91 -1.25
N LEU A 354 -16.79 11.19 -0.03
CA LEU A 354 -18.19 11.51 0.24
C LEU A 354 -18.63 12.81 -0.44
N SER A 355 -17.75 13.80 -0.57
CA SER A 355 -18.04 15.05 -1.29
C SER A 355 -18.30 14.85 -2.78
N HIS A 356 -17.72 13.79 -3.37
CA HIS A 356 -17.99 13.41 -4.76
C HIS A 356 -19.25 12.56 -4.92
N ILE A 357 -19.56 11.74 -3.92
CA ILE A 357 -20.72 10.84 -3.94
C ILE A 357 -22.03 11.59 -3.60
N PHE A 358 -21.98 12.45 -2.61
CA PHE A 358 -23.13 13.23 -2.12
C PHE A 358 -22.95 14.70 -2.49
N LYS A 359 -22.94 14.98 -3.81
CA LYS A 359 -22.97 16.37 -4.31
C LYS A 359 -24.32 16.98 -3.93
N ASP A 360 -24.29 18.12 -3.23
CA ASP A 360 -25.46 18.96 -2.96
C ASP A 360 -26.08 19.52 -4.26
#